data_9e791424c77aeed7515903fec8fee6cc
#
_entry.id   9e791424c77aeed7515903fec8fee6cc
#
_cell.length_a   1.000
_cell.length_b   1.000
_cell.length_c   1.000
_cell.angle_alpha   90.00
_cell.angle_beta   90.00
_cell.angle_gamma   90.00
#
_symmetry.space_group_name_H-M   'P 1'
#
loop_
_entity.id
_entity.type
_entity.pdbx_description
1 polymer ?
#
loop_
_entity_poly.entity_id
_entity_poly.type
_entity_poly.pdbx_seq_one_letter_code
_entity_poly.pdbx_strand_id
1 'polypeptide(L)'
;MTLLVWEGKRPADDASAARYFTDLYDRYIDTEEPAVPPVEPIAACVAALLERWPDLTEDEGDSSPWSTGPLIGEAGGPLVYFPMRWSMAEEASAYAAEVAASMGLNCFDPQARKLRP
;
A
#
# COMPACT_ATOMS: atom_id res chain seq x y z
N MET A 1 -1.54 -0.91 11.64
CA MET A 1 -2.56 -0.83 10.57
C MET A 1 -1.90 -0.99 9.20
N THR A 2 -2.58 -1.62 8.28
CA THR A 2 -2.05 -1.85 6.93
C THR A 2 -3.09 -1.42 5.90
N LEU A 3 -2.65 -0.80 4.82
CA LEU A 3 -3.49 -0.44 3.68
C LEU A 3 -2.89 -1.08 2.43
N LEU A 4 -3.75 -1.60 1.55
CA LEU A 4 -3.33 -2.30 0.35
C LEU A 4 -3.71 -1.51 -0.88
N VAL A 5 -2.76 -1.38 -1.81
CA VAL A 5 -2.96 -0.65 -3.07
C VAL A 5 -2.47 -1.52 -4.21
N TRP A 6 -3.25 -1.64 -5.29
CA TRP A 6 -2.85 -2.41 -6.47
C TRP A 6 -3.37 -1.83 -7.77
N GLU A 7 -2.67 -2.14 -8.85
CA GLU A 7 -3.06 -1.79 -10.21
C GLU A 7 -3.95 -2.89 -10.78
N GLY A 8 -4.97 -2.50 -11.53
CA GLY A 8 -5.82 -3.43 -12.24
C GLY A 8 -7.29 -3.02 -12.18
N LYS A 9 -8.15 -3.93 -12.62
CA LYS A 9 -9.58 -3.70 -12.64
C LYS A 9 -10.12 -3.57 -11.22
N ARG A 10 -11.00 -2.59 -11.01
CA ARG A 10 -11.64 -2.43 -9.70
C ARG A 10 -12.54 -3.62 -9.39
N PRO A 11 -12.38 -4.26 -8.23
CA PRO A 11 -13.28 -5.33 -7.81
C PRO A 11 -14.73 -4.86 -7.67
N ALA A 12 -15.67 -5.79 -7.86
CA ALA A 12 -17.10 -5.47 -7.83
C ALA A 12 -17.61 -5.15 -6.42
N ASP A 13 -17.01 -5.76 -5.40
CA ASP A 13 -17.44 -5.60 -4.00
C ASP A 13 -16.28 -5.87 -3.04
N ASP A 14 -16.54 -5.68 -1.74
CA ASP A 14 -15.52 -5.85 -0.71
C ASP A 14 -15.03 -7.30 -0.60
N ALA A 15 -15.91 -8.27 -0.76
CA ALA A 15 -15.53 -9.68 -0.69
C ALA A 15 -14.62 -10.08 -1.84
N SER A 16 -14.92 -9.61 -3.06
CA SER A 16 -14.08 -9.83 -4.23
C SER A 16 -12.72 -9.17 -4.06
N ALA A 17 -12.69 -7.95 -3.50
CA ALA A 17 -11.45 -7.24 -3.22
C ALA A 17 -10.57 -8.01 -2.23
N ALA A 18 -11.17 -8.55 -1.17
CA ALA A 18 -10.43 -9.33 -0.17
C ALA A 18 -9.78 -10.59 -0.79
N ARG A 19 -10.51 -11.30 -1.64
CA ARG A 19 -9.97 -12.48 -2.34
C ARG A 19 -8.86 -12.08 -3.31
N TYR A 20 -9.04 -11.00 -4.03
CA TYR A 20 -8.09 -10.55 -5.05
C TYR A 20 -6.77 -10.13 -4.41
N PHE A 21 -6.82 -9.34 -3.33
CA PHE A 21 -5.58 -8.94 -2.71
C PHE A 21 -4.85 -10.12 -2.04
N THR A 22 -5.58 -11.10 -1.50
CA THR A 22 -4.95 -12.30 -0.93
C THR A 22 -4.14 -13.05 -2.00
N ASP A 23 -4.71 -13.19 -3.20
CA ASP A 23 -4.00 -13.82 -4.31
C ASP A 23 -2.75 -13.02 -4.71
N LEU A 24 -2.86 -11.70 -4.78
CA LEU A 24 -1.71 -10.84 -5.11
C LEU A 24 -0.65 -10.88 -4.02
N TYR A 25 -1.06 -10.83 -2.76
CA TYR A 25 -0.13 -10.89 -1.63
C TYR A 25 0.66 -12.20 -1.63
N ASP A 26 -0.04 -13.32 -1.79
CA ASP A 26 0.61 -14.63 -1.83
C ASP A 26 1.54 -14.78 -3.02
N ARG A 27 1.23 -14.15 -4.14
CA ARG A 27 2.03 -14.24 -5.36
C ARG A 27 3.26 -13.34 -5.35
N TYR A 28 3.16 -12.13 -4.80
CA TYR A 28 4.20 -11.11 -4.94
C TYR A 28 4.92 -10.75 -3.65
N ILE A 29 4.31 -10.96 -2.49
CA ILE A 29 4.88 -10.56 -1.20
C ILE A 29 5.23 -11.79 -0.37
N ASP A 30 4.25 -12.64 -0.07
CA ASP A 30 4.44 -13.85 0.73
C ASP A 30 4.81 -15.02 -0.17
N THR A 31 6.03 -15.00 -0.71
CA THR A 31 6.49 -15.98 -1.68
C THR A 31 8.00 -16.18 -1.56
N GLU A 32 8.47 -17.39 -1.87
CA GLU A 32 9.90 -17.70 -1.96
C GLU A 32 10.47 -17.40 -3.35
N GLU A 33 9.60 -17.03 -4.30
CA GLU A 33 10.04 -16.66 -5.64
C GLU A 33 10.83 -15.35 -5.61
N PRO A 34 11.72 -15.11 -6.59
CA PRO A 34 12.45 -13.85 -6.65
C PRO A 34 11.50 -12.66 -6.70
N ALA A 35 11.88 -11.58 -6.02
CA ALA A 35 11.08 -10.37 -5.97
C ALA A 35 10.84 -9.81 -7.37
N VAL A 36 9.58 -9.47 -7.66
CA VAL A 36 9.21 -8.80 -8.92
C VAL A 36 9.23 -7.30 -8.65
N PRO A 37 9.99 -6.52 -9.42
CA PRO A 37 10.00 -5.06 -9.24
C PRO A 37 8.59 -4.48 -9.38
N PRO A 38 8.25 -3.43 -8.59
CA PRO A 38 6.92 -2.82 -8.71
C PRO A 38 6.74 -2.17 -10.09
N VAL A 39 5.51 -2.27 -10.61
CA VAL A 39 5.17 -1.56 -11.85
C VAL A 39 5.20 -0.05 -11.62
N GLU A 40 5.35 0.72 -12.70
CA GLU A 40 5.52 2.17 -12.60
C GLU A 40 4.45 2.89 -11.77
N PRO A 41 3.14 2.64 -11.94
CA PRO A 41 2.14 3.32 -11.12
C PRO A 41 2.27 3.02 -9.62
N ILE A 42 2.69 1.82 -9.26
CA ILE A 42 2.90 1.44 -7.86
C ILE A 42 4.13 2.16 -7.30
N ALA A 43 5.24 2.18 -8.05
CA ALA A 43 6.44 2.92 -7.64
C ALA A 43 6.15 4.41 -7.49
N ALA A 44 5.36 4.99 -8.40
CA ALA A 44 4.95 6.39 -8.33
C ALA A 44 4.09 6.68 -7.11
N CYS A 45 3.19 5.76 -6.74
CA CYS A 45 2.37 5.90 -5.54
C CYS A 45 3.25 5.92 -4.27
N VAL A 46 4.21 5.02 -4.17
CA VAL A 46 5.17 5.00 -3.05
C VAL A 46 5.95 6.32 -3.00
N ALA A 47 6.46 6.79 -4.13
CA ALA A 47 7.22 8.03 -4.20
C ALA A 47 6.38 9.24 -3.74
N ALA A 48 5.12 9.29 -4.13
CA ALA A 48 4.21 10.38 -3.73
C ALA A 48 4.01 10.41 -2.20
N LEU A 49 3.91 9.25 -1.57
CA LEU A 49 3.76 9.17 -0.13
C LEU A 49 5.05 9.55 0.59
N LEU A 50 6.20 9.21 0.03
CA LEU A 50 7.50 9.57 0.61
C LEU A 50 7.82 11.06 0.46
N GLU A 51 7.17 11.77 -0.46
CA GLU A 51 7.27 13.22 -0.54
C GLU A 51 6.58 13.91 0.64
N ARG A 52 5.52 13.33 1.17
CA ARG A 52 4.78 13.90 2.30
C ARG A 52 5.42 13.54 3.64
N TRP A 53 5.84 12.28 3.80
CA TRP A 53 6.45 11.79 5.02
C TRP A 53 7.73 11.03 4.70
N PRO A 54 8.79 11.21 5.51
CA PRO A 54 10.05 10.50 5.25
C PRO A 54 9.87 8.98 5.40
N ASP A 55 10.71 8.24 4.69
CA ASP A 55 10.82 6.80 4.90
C ASP A 55 11.28 6.55 6.34
N LEU A 56 10.87 5.44 6.94
CA LEU A 56 11.29 5.09 8.29
C LEU A 56 12.81 5.02 8.42
N THR A 57 13.50 4.55 7.38
CA THR A 57 14.97 4.47 7.36
C THR A 57 15.64 5.83 7.34
N GLU A 58 14.93 6.89 6.96
CA GLU A 58 15.45 8.26 6.89
C GLU A 58 14.87 9.17 7.97
N ASP A 59 14.04 8.61 8.85
CA ASP A 59 13.34 9.37 9.89
C ASP A 59 14.24 9.56 11.10
N GLU A 60 14.70 10.78 11.34
CA GLU A 60 15.52 11.13 12.49
C GLU A 60 14.69 11.49 13.73
N GLY A 61 13.37 11.48 13.62
CA GLY A 61 12.42 11.74 14.70
C GLY A 61 11.24 10.79 14.58
N ASP A 62 10.10 11.16 15.08
CA ASP A 62 8.89 10.34 15.02
C ASP A 62 7.87 10.87 14.01
N SER A 63 8.33 11.42 12.89
CA SER A 63 7.46 12.01 11.88
C SER A 63 6.95 11.01 10.83
N SER A 64 7.62 9.87 10.65
CA SER A 64 7.20 8.87 9.69
C SER A 64 5.99 8.08 10.18
N PRO A 65 4.92 7.95 9.38
CA PRO A 65 3.78 7.10 9.72
C PRO A 65 4.02 5.61 9.48
N TRP A 66 5.12 5.26 8.80
CA TRP A 66 5.39 3.88 8.38
C TRP A 66 5.98 3.06 9.53
N SER A 67 5.53 1.82 9.67
CA SER A 67 6.02 0.93 10.72
C SER A 67 7.18 0.05 10.29
N THR A 68 7.48 0.01 8.98
CA THR A 68 8.64 -0.68 8.42
C THR A 68 9.27 0.19 7.34
N GLY A 69 10.53 -0.08 7.00
CA GLY A 69 11.27 0.64 5.96
C GLY A 69 12.38 -0.22 5.37
N PRO A 70 12.83 0.06 4.13
CA PRO A 70 12.30 1.11 3.25
C PRO A 70 10.91 0.75 2.70
N LEU A 71 10.07 1.75 2.53
CA LEU A 71 8.67 1.53 2.11
C LEU A 71 8.56 0.83 0.76
N ILE A 72 9.45 1.14 -0.17
CA ILE A 72 9.45 0.50 -1.50
C ILE A 72 9.68 -1.02 -1.41
N GLY A 73 10.29 -1.50 -0.33
CA GLY A 73 10.48 -2.93 -0.09
C GLY A 73 9.18 -3.69 0.15
N GLU A 74 8.09 -2.98 0.41
CA GLU A 74 6.76 -3.55 0.59
C GLU A 74 5.98 -3.63 -0.73
N ALA A 75 6.60 -3.30 -1.86
CA ALA A 75 5.99 -3.33 -3.18
C ALA A 75 6.55 -4.48 -4.02
N GLY A 76 5.67 -5.10 -4.82
CA GLY A 76 6.06 -6.13 -5.78
C GLY A 76 5.02 -6.23 -6.88
N GLY A 77 5.45 -6.25 -8.15
CA GLY A 77 4.54 -6.33 -9.29
C GLY A 77 3.47 -5.24 -9.24
N PRO A 78 2.17 -5.61 -9.29
CA PRO A 78 1.08 -4.64 -9.29
C PRO A 78 0.60 -4.24 -7.89
N LEU A 79 1.32 -4.61 -6.83
CA LEU A 79 0.85 -4.49 -5.44
C LEU A 79 1.86 -3.79 -4.55
N VAL A 80 1.37 -2.95 -3.64
CA VAL A 80 2.12 -2.48 -2.49
C VAL A 80 1.21 -2.52 -1.26
N TYR A 81 1.78 -2.82 -0.09
CA TYR A 81 1.05 -2.61 1.15
C TYR A 81 1.80 -1.59 2.01
N PHE A 82 1.02 -0.76 2.72
CA PHE A 82 1.54 0.32 3.55
C PHE A 82 1.33 -0.01 5.02
N PRO A 83 2.36 -0.50 5.73
CA PRO A 83 2.26 -0.72 7.18
C PRO A 83 2.40 0.62 7.90
N MET A 84 1.45 0.94 8.78
CA MET A 84 1.33 2.25 9.42
C MET A 84 1.29 2.13 10.93
N ARG A 85 1.93 3.07 11.62
CA ARG A 85 1.83 3.18 13.08
C ARG A 85 0.41 3.60 13.46
N TRP A 86 -0.12 3.01 14.52
CA TRP A 86 -1.48 3.33 14.97
C TRP A 86 -1.70 4.82 15.23
N SER A 87 -0.71 5.50 15.80
CA SER A 87 -0.82 6.92 16.14
C SER A 87 -1.01 7.84 14.95
N MET A 88 -0.61 7.40 13.74
CA MET A 88 -0.71 8.19 12.50
C MET A 88 -1.57 7.51 11.43
N ALA A 89 -2.12 6.34 11.72
CA ALA A 89 -2.79 5.52 10.71
C ALA A 89 -4.00 6.20 10.07
N GLU A 90 -4.80 6.94 10.84
CA GLU A 90 -5.98 7.60 10.31
C GLU A 90 -5.61 8.63 9.23
N GLU A 91 -4.66 9.51 9.52
CA GLU A 91 -4.20 10.51 8.57
C GLU A 91 -3.47 9.88 7.39
N ALA A 92 -2.55 8.95 7.66
CA ALA A 92 -1.75 8.31 6.63
C ALA A 92 -2.61 7.47 5.69
N SER A 93 -3.57 6.71 6.21
CA SER A 93 -4.44 5.88 5.37
C SER A 93 -5.36 6.72 4.51
N ALA A 94 -5.89 7.81 5.03
CA ALA A 94 -6.74 8.72 4.25
C ALA A 94 -5.96 9.33 3.09
N TYR A 95 -4.74 9.79 3.35
CA TYR A 95 -3.90 10.37 2.30
C TYR A 95 -3.47 9.32 1.27
N ALA A 96 -3.08 8.13 1.72
CA ALA A 96 -2.70 7.05 0.81
C ALA A 96 -3.86 6.63 -0.09
N ALA A 97 -5.07 6.54 0.45
CA ALA A 97 -6.26 6.23 -0.34
C ALA A 97 -6.56 7.31 -1.37
N GLU A 98 -6.39 8.58 -1.00
CA GLU A 98 -6.58 9.71 -1.92
C GLU A 98 -5.56 9.68 -3.06
N VAL A 99 -4.28 9.45 -2.76
CA VAL A 99 -3.23 9.33 -3.78
C VAL A 99 -3.54 8.15 -4.71
N ALA A 100 -3.88 6.99 -4.16
CA ALA A 100 -4.22 5.82 -4.97
C ALA A 100 -5.39 6.12 -5.91
N ALA A 101 -6.46 6.75 -5.41
CA ALA A 101 -7.61 7.11 -6.22
C ALA A 101 -7.23 8.07 -7.36
N SER A 102 -6.37 9.05 -7.08
CA SER A 102 -5.92 10.02 -8.08
C SER A 102 -5.11 9.37 -9.20
N MET A 103 -4.49 8.23 -8.93
CA MET A 103 -3.70 7.48 -9.91
C MET A 103 -4.49 6.34 -10.58
N GLY A 104 -5.79 6.19 -10.25
CA GLY A 104 -6.60 5.11 -10.77
C GLY A 104 -6.27 3.73 -10.20
N LEU A 105 -5.65 3.70 -9.03
CA LEU A 105 -5.30 2.46 -8.34
C LEU A 105 -6.41 2.04 -7.37
N ASN A 106 -6.47 0.75 -7.10
CA ASN A 106 -7.41 0.21 -6.12
C ASN A 106 -6.80 0.28 -4.73
N CYS A 107 -7.63 0.53 -3.72
CA CYS A 107 -7.19 0.63 -2.33
C CYS A 107 -8.16 -0.14 -1.43
N PHE A 108 -7.62 -1.01 -0.59
CA PHE A 108 -8.41 -1.87 0.30
C PHE A 108 -7.89 -1.74 1.73
N ASP A 109 -8.83 -1.56 2.67
CA ASP A 109 -8.54 -1.52 4.10
C ASP A 109 -8.88 -2.89 4.71
N PRO A 110 -7.88 -3.74 5.01
CA PRO A 110 -8.15 -5.07 5.55
C PRO A 110 -8.68 -5.04 6.99
N GLN A 111 -8.42 -4.00 7.76
CA GLN A 111 -8.95 -3.87 9.12
C GLN A 111 -10.47 -3.66 9.10
N ALA A 112 -10.96 -2.83 8.20
CA ALA A 112 -12.38 -2.59 8.01
C ALA A 112 -13.00 -3.57 7.01
N ARG A 113 -12.18 -4.33 6.28
CA ARG A 113 -12.58 -5.24 5.21
C ARG A 113 -13.40 -4.51 4.14
N LYS A 114 -12.93 -3.32 3.77
CA LYS A 114 -13.61 -2.44 2.83
C LYS A 114 -12.69 -1.93 1.73
N LEU A 115 -13.23 -1.97 0.51
CA LEU A 115 -12.63 -1.31 -0.65
C LEU A 115 -12.85 0.19 -0.50
N ARG A 116 -11.78 0.98 -0.64
CA ARG A 116 -11.87 2.43 -0.57
C ARG A 116 -12.44 3.01 -1.87
N PRO A 117 -13.11 4.15 -1.78
CA PRO A 117 -13.66 4.82 -2.97
C PRO A 117 -12.62 5.16 -4.02
#